data_26cb3ad0407a0a274485ee8819014a5b
#
_entry.id   26cb3ad0407a0a274485ee8819014a5b
#
_cell.length_a   1.000
_cell.length_b   1.000
_cell.length_c   1.000
_cell.angle_alpha   90.00
_cell.angle_beta   90.00
_cell.angle_gamma   90.00
#
_symmetry.space_group_name_H-M   'P 1'
#
loop_
_entity.id
_entity.type
_entity.pdbx_description
1 polymer ?
#
loop_
_entity_poly.entity_id
_entity_poly.type
_entity_poly.pdbx_seq_one_letter_code
_entity_poly.pdbx_strand_id
1 'polypeptide(L)'
;MTLRDLGLLERLVACTKYCADVCPEVADGSRLIVSDSWSAQAQQIVAANPDLVLASVPYQLEAVAEILKAGVRFLGLAPRTLADIYMDIAAIAGVMGVAEKGTAIVDRMRRRIDEVRRITAHGPRLRVFCEEWGKPIIASQPWVAELIEAAGGEFVGVPGKSTTAEEVAAAEPDVIFAAWCGAGDRVPLQKIVEQRNWQQLSAVCNRQIFCINDELLNTPASSLLGGLDAIAWALDPDHFERPRGIRQIDPALDS
;
A
#
# COMPACT_ATOMS: atom_id res chain seq x y z
N MET A 1 -10.44 -3.96 -1.85
CA MET A 1 -9.58 -4.99 -2.47
C MET A 1 -9.92 -6.39 -1.96
N THR A 2 -9.75 -6.74 -0.69
CA THR A 2 -9.97 -8.12 -0.18
C THR A 2 -11.35 -8.69 -0.53
N LEU A 3 -12.45 -7.93 -0.37
CA LEU A 3 -13.79 -8.41 -0.78
C LEU A 3 -13.92 -8.66 -2.29
N ARG A 4 -13.25 -7.87 -3.12
CA ARG A 4 -13.18 -8.11 -4.57
C ARG A 4 -12.51 -9.44 -4.87
N ASP A 5 -11.35 -9.69 -4.25
CA ASP A 5 -10.57 -10.91 -4.47
C ASP A 5 -11.27 -12.16 -3.94
N LEU A 6 -12.10 -12.01 -2.92
CA LEU A 6 -12.98 -13.06 -2.42
C LEU A 6 -14.23 -13.29 -3.31
N GLY A 7 -14.51 -12.39 -4.27
CA GLY A 7 -15.72 -12.42 -5.11
C GLY A 7 -16.99 -12.06 -4.35
N LEU A 8 -16.90 -11.08 -3.44
CA LEU A 8 -17.99 -10.68 -2.53
C LEU A 8 -18.37 -9.20 -2.63
N LEU A 9 -18.09 -8.54 -3.76
CA LEU A 9 -18.43 -7.12 -3.94
C LEU A 9 -19.94 -6.84 -3.83
N GLU A 10 -20.78 -7.81 -4.19
CA GLU A 10 -22.25 -7.71 -4.08
C GLU A 10 -22.72 -7.57 -2.62
N ARG A 11 -21.90 -7.99 -1.66
CA ARG A 11 -22.20 -7.86 -0.23
C ARG A 11 -21.81 -6.50 0.35
N LEU A 12 -21.11 -5.67 -0.41
CA LEU A 12 -20.67 -4.35 0.03
C LEU A 12 -21.83 -3.34 -0.10
N VAL A 13 -22.32 -2.80 1.01
CA VAL A 13 -23.40 -1.79 1.03
C VAL A 13 -22.87 -0.36 1.08
N ALA A 14 -21.68 -0.16 1.65
CA ALA A 14 -21.02 1.14 1.72
C ALA A 14 -19.49 0.97 1.69
N CYS A 15 -18.80 1.99 1.19
CA CYS A 15 -17.34 2.05 1.21
C CYS A 15 -16.86 3.51 1.25
N THR A 16 -15.58 3.72 1.54
CA THR A 16 -14.98 5.06 1.47
C THR A 16 -14.70 5.46 0.02
N LYS A 17 -14.54 6.79 -0.23
CA LYS A 17 -14.11 7.29 -1.55
C LYS A 17 -12.81 6.63 -2.04
N TYR A 18 -11.86 6.36 -1.13
CA TYR A 18 -10.60 5.69 -1.49
C TYR A 18 -10.79 4.24 -1.97
N CYS A 19 -11.83 3.56 -1.49
CA CYS A 19 -12.18 2.23 -2.02
C CYS A 19 -12.60 2.31 -3.48
N ALA A 20 -13.32 3.39 -3.87
CA ALA A 20 -13.73 3.62 -5.25
C ALA A 20 -12.54 3.96 -6.16
N ASP A 21 -11.53 4.67 -5.64
CA ASP A 21 -10.31 4.98 -6.39
C ASP A 21 -9.50 3.72 -6.72
N VAL A 22 -9.38 2.78 -5.77
CA VAL A 22 -8.59 1.54 -5.95
C VAL A 22 -9.40 0.36 -6.51
N CYS A 23 -10.72 0.45 -6.53
CA CYS A 23 -11.64 -0.59 -7.01
C CYS A 23 -12.83 0.09 -7.71
N PRO A 24 -12.69 0.52 -8.98
CA PRO A 24 -13.72 1.26 -9.71
C PRO A 24 -15.08 0.54 -9.78
N GLU A 25 -15.09 -0.78 -9.66
CA GLU A 25 -16.29 -1.61 -9.65
C GLU A 25 -17.27 -1.25 -8.51
N VAL A 26 -16.79 -0.60 -7.43
CA VAL A 26 -17.67 -0.17 -6.34
C VAL A 26 -18.26 1.22 -6.54
N ALA A 27 -17.87 1.93 -7.59
CA ALA A 27 -18.34 3.27 -7.93
C ALA A 27 -19.57 3.28 -8.87
N ASP A 28 -20.26 2.16 -9.03
CA ASP A 28 -21.41 1.97 -9.92
C ASP A 28 -22.71 2.67 -9.47
N GLY A 29 -22.68 3.36 -8.34
CA GLY A 29 -23.83 4.08 -7.77
C GLY A 29 -24.78 3.19 -6.95
N SER A 30 -24.54 1.89 -6.85
CA SER A 30 -25.35 0.98 -6.04
C SER A 30 -25.01 0.99 -4.55
N ARG A 31 -23.88 1.60 -4.18
CA ARG A 31 -23.29 1.61 -2.83
C ARG A 31 -23.21 3.03 -2.27
N LEU A 32 -23.37 3.14 -0.98
CA LEU A 32 -23.15 4.42 -0.30
C LEU A 32 -21.66 4.71 -0.21
N ILE A 33 -21.22 5.85 -0.71
CA ILE A 33 -19.85 6.34 -0.54
C ILE A 33 -19.81 7.22 0.71
N VAL A 34 -19.11 6.77 1.76
CA VAL A 34 -18.79 7.55 2.94
C VAL A 34 -17.48 8.32 2.72
N SER A 35 -17.23 9.38 3.52
CA SER A 35 -16.10 10.28 3.28
C SER A 35 -14.74 9.55 3.32
N ASP A 36 -14.30 9.15 4.47
CA ASP A 36 -13.06 8.40 4.69
C ASP A 36 -13.07 7.74 6.07
N SER A 37 -12.04 6.90 6.37
CA SER A 37 -12.01 6.15 7.63
C SER A 37 -11.75 7.02 8.87
N TRP A 38 -11.17 8.21 8.70
CA TRP A 38 -10.84 9.12 9.82
C TRP A 38 -11.79 10.29 9.98
N SER A 39 -12.66 10.58 9.02
CA SER A 39 -13.65 11.66 9.12
C SER A 39 -15.09 11.19 8.96
N ALA A 40 -15.33 9.92 8.61
CA ALA A 40 -16.68 9.37 8.47
C ALA A 40 -17.41 9.38 9.82
N GLN A 41 -18.58 10.01 9.84
CA GLN A 41 -19.44 10.01 11.02
C GLN A 41 -20.17 8.68 11.14
N ALA A 42 -20.35 8.19 12.37
CA ALA A 42 -21.04 6.95 12.64
C ALA A 42 -22.44 6.89 12.01
N GLN A 43 -23.17 8.01 11.98
CA GLN A 43 -24.51 8.10 11.37
C GLN A 43 -24.50 7.74 9.88
N GLN A 44 -23.47 8.13 9.12
CA GLN A 44 -23.33 7.77 7.70
C GLN A 44 -23.16 6.27 7.53
N ILE A 45 -22.36 5.65 8.41
CA ILE A 45 -22.11 4.21 8.37
C ILE A 45 -23.36 3.44 8.77
N VAL A 46 -24.01 3.81 9.86
CA VAL A 46 -25.23 3.16 10.36
C VAL A 46 -26.39 3.32 9.38
N ALA A 47 -26.49 4.46 8.67
CA ALA A 47 -27.53 4.70 7.66
C ALA A 47 -27.45 3.71 6.46
N ALA A 48 -26.28 3.14 6.20
CA ALA A 48 -26.12 2.07 5.20
C ALA A 48 -26.71 0.73 5.66
N ASN A 49 -27.17 0.62 6.91
CA ASN A 49 -27.71 -0.58 7.53
C ASN A 49 -26.81 -1.82 7.35
N PRO A 50 -25.52 -1.77 7.71
CA PRO A 50 -24.62 -2.89 7.54
C PRO A 50 -24.79 -3.93 8.65
N ASP A 51 -24.59 -5.22 8.34
CA ASP A 51 -24.48 -6.28 9.33
C ASP A 51 -23.11 -6.31 10.01
N LEU A 52 -22.08 -5.83 9.30
CA LEU A 52 -20.69 -5.80 9.72
C LEU A 52 -19.97 -4.58 9.14
N VAL A 53 -19.20 -3.90 9.98
CA VAL A 53 -18.23 -2.88 9.55
C VAL A 53 -16.83 -3.46 9.60
N LEU A 54 -16.12 -3.40 8.46
CA LEU A 54 -14.69 -3.69 8.35
C LEU A 54 -13.94 -2.36 8.30
N ALA A 55 -13.06 -2.11 9.24
CA ALA A 55 -12.28 -0.88 9.25
C ALA A 55 -10.81 -1.17 9.52
N SER A 56 -9.92 -0.43 8.86
CA SER A 56 -8.49 -0.44 9.15
C SER A 56 -8.10 0.87 9.83
N VAL A 57 -7.05 0.82 10.66
CA VAL A 57 -6.49 2.01 11.29
C VAL A 57 -6.02 3.04 10.25
N PRO A 58 -6.05 4.36 10.56
CA PRO A 58 -6.63 4.95 11.77
C PRO A 58 -8.16 5.02 11.69
N TYR A 59 -8.84 4.83 12.82
CA TYR A 59 -10.29 5.06 12.97
C TYR A 59 -10.58 5.85 14.24
N GLN A 60 -11.67 6.62 14.23
CA GLN A 60 -12.06 7.46 15.36
C GLN A 60 -12.77 6.61 16.42
N LEU A 61 -12.31 6.71 17.67
CA LEU A 61 -12.87 5.93 18.79
C LEU A 61 -14.36 6.23 19.01
N GLU A 62 -14.75 7.50 18.88
CA GLU A 62 -16.13 7.94 19.02
C GLU A 62 -17.03 7.30 17.96
N ALA A 63 -16.57 7.24 16.71
CA ALA A 63 -17.31 6.59 15.63
C ALA A 63 -17.45 5.08 15.87
N VAL A 64 -16.41 4.42 16.34
CA VAL A 64 -16.46 2.99 16.71
C VAL A 64 -17.46 2.77 17.84
N ALA A 65 -17.43 3.59 18.88
CA ALA A 65 -18.36 3.49 20.01
C ALA A 65 -19.82 3.63 19.57
N GLU A 66 -20.14 4.58 18.69
CA GLU A 66 -21.51 4.76 18.17
C GLU A 66 -21.97 3.61 17.26
N ILE A 67 -21.09 3.06 16.43
CA ILE A 67 -21.36 1.87 15.62
C ILE A 67 -21.73 0.68 16.51
N LEU A 68 -20.96 0.46 17.58
CA LEU A 68 -21.22 -0.63 18.54
C LEU A 68 -22.51 -0.40 19.34
N LYS A 69 -22.80 0.85 19.76
CA LYS A 69 -24.07 1.19 20.43
C LYS A 69 -25.28 0.96 19.52
N ALA A 70 -25.14 1.12 18.22
CA ALA A 70 -26.17 0.81 17.24
C ALA A 70 -26.37 -0.70 17.02
N GLY A 71 -25.61 -1.55 17.71
CA GLY A 71 -25.69 -3.01 17.60
C GLY A 71 -25.03 -3.59 16.36
N VAL A 72 -24.28 -2.81 15.60
CA VAL A 72 -23.56 -3.25 14.40
C VAL A 72 -22.25 -3.93 14.81
N ARG A 73 -21.95 -5.08 14.20
CA ARG A 73 -20.68 -5.79 14.41
C ARG A 73 -19.53 -4.99 13.81
N PHE A 74 -18.38 -5.00 14.47
CA PHE A 74 -17.18 -4.29 14.03
C PHE A 74 -15.97 -5.20 14.05
N LEU A 75 -15.25 -5.26 12.91
CA LEU A 75 -13.94 -5.91 12.80
C LEU A 75 -12.90 -4.82 12.50
N GLY A 76 -12.11 -4.49 13.51
CA GLY A 76 -10.99 -3.55 13.40
C GLY A 76 -9.73 -4.27 12.97
N LEU A 77 -9.06 -3.72 11.95
CA LEU A 77 -7.81 -4.25 11.37
C LEU A 77 -6.69 -3.25 11.63
N ALA A 78 -5.51 -3.75 11.98
CA ALA A 78 -4.34 -2.91 12.26
C ALA A 78 -3.05 -3.61 11.79
N PRO A 79 -2.93 -3.98 10.50
CA PRO A 79 -1.78 -4.71 10.02
C PRO A 79 -0.52 -3.83 10.09
N ARG A 80 0.61 -4.46 10.41
CA ARG A 80 1.94 -3.84 10.41
C ARG A 80 2.90 -4.61 9.51
N THR A 81 2.74 -5.92 9.41
CA THR A 81 3.61 -6.84 8.68
C THR A 81 2.82 -7.57 7.61
N LEU A 82 3.51 -8.26 6.68
CA LEU A 82 2.86 -9.17 5.74
C LEU A 82 2.10 -10.30 6.47
N ALA A 83 2.63 -10.76 7.60
CA ALA A 83 1.95 -11.77 8.42
C ALA A 83 0.61 -11.27 8.96
N ASP A 84 0.54 -10.02 9.43
CA ASP A 84 -0.71 -9.40 9.87
C ASP A 84 -1.71 -9.28 8.72
N ILE A 85 -1.25 -8.91 7.52
CA ILE A 85 -2.10 -8.81 6.33
C ILE A 85 -2.67 -10.19 5.96
N TYR A 86 -1.88 -11.26 6.09
CA TYR A 86 -2.39 -12.62 5.87
C TYR A 86 -3.46 -13.00 6.90
N MET A 87 -3.26 -12.65 8.18
CA MET A 87 -4.27 -12.85 9.22
C MET A 87 -5.54 -12.05 8.95
N ASP A 88 -5.43 -10.79 8.52
CA ASP A 88 -6.57 -9.94 8.20
C ASP A 88 -7.38 -10.51 7.02
N ILE A 89 -6.73 -10.98 5.95
CA ILE A 89 -7.38 -11.64 4.82
C ILE A 89 -8.13 -12.89 5.29
N ALA A 90 -7.48 -13.72 6.13
CA ALA A 90 -8.08 -14.93 6.67
C ALA A 90 -9.27 -14.62 7.60
N ALA A 91 -9.16 -13.58 8.45
CA ALA A 91 -10.23 -13.16 9.35
C ALA A 91 -11.45 -12.65 8.56
N ILE A 92 -11.23 -11.78 7.55
CA ILE A 92 -12.30 -11.29 6.66
C ILE A 92 -12.97 -12.48 5.96
N ALA A 93 -12.21 -13.38 5.36
CA ALA A 93 -12.74 -14.55 4.65
C ALA A 93 -13.51 -15.48 5.60
N GLY A 94 -13.02 -15.67 6.83
CA GLY A 94 -13.68 -16.48 7.86
C GLY A 94 -15.03 -15.92 8.28
N VAL A 95 -15.08 -14.62 8.63
CA VAL A 95 -16.32 -13.93 9.00
C VAL A 95 -17.32 -13.90 7.84
N MET A 96 -16.84 -13.81 6.60
CA MET A 96 -17.68 -13.82 5.39
C MET A 96 -18.12 -15.22 4.95
N GLY A 97 -17.67 -16.28 5.64
CA GLY A 97 -18.05 -17.67 5.34
C GLY A 97 -17.36 -18.28 4.11
N VAL A 98 -16.19 -17.76 3.72
CA VAL A 98 -15.42 -18.19 2.54
C VAL A 98 -13.95 -18.43 2.88
N ALA A 99 -13.68 -19.05 4.02
CA ALA A 99 -12.34 -19.25 4.58
C ALA A 99 -11.34 -19.86 3.58
N GLU A 100 -11.76 -20.84 2.77
CA GLU A 100 -10.92 -21.49 1.76
C GLU A 100 -10.41 -20.50 0.69
N LYS A 101 -11.27 -19.55 0.28
CA LYS A 101 -10.83 -18.48 -0.66
C LYS A 101 -9.78 -17.59 -0.03
N GLY A 102 -9.93 -17.23 1.25
CA GLY A 102 -8.92 -16.48 1.99
C GLY A 102 -7.58 -17.21 2.03
N THR A 103 -7.60 -18.50 2.36
CA THR A 103 -6.40 -19.35 2.34
C THR A 103 -5.74 -19.35 0.96
N ALA A 104 -6.51 -19.52 -0.11
CA ALA A 104 -5.97 -19.53 -1.47
C ALA A 104 -5.30 -18.19 -1.85
N ILE A 105 -5.86 -17.05 -1.41
CA ILE A 105 -5.25 -15.72 -1.62
C ILE A 105 -3.92 -15.63 -0.87
N VAL A 106 -3.88 -15.97 0.41
CA VAL A 106 -2.67 -15.94 1.24
C VAL A 106 -1.57 -16.84 0.67
N ASP A 107 -1.93 -18.06 0.26
CA ASP A 107 -0.97 -18.99 -0.34
C ASP A 107 -0.39 -18.48 -1.66
N ARG A 108 -1.22 -17.84 -2.49
CA ARG A 108 -0.73 -17.17 -3.71
C ARG A 108 0.26 -16.05 -3.38
N MET A 109 -0.04 -15.22 -2.38
CA MET A 109 0.85 -14.14 -1.95
C MET A 109 2.19 -14.70 -1.46
N ARG A 110 2.16 -15.70 -0.56
CA ARG A 110 3.37 -16.33 -0.04
C ARG A 110 4.22 -16.93 -1.17
N ARG A 111 3.61 -17.71 -2.06
CA ARG A 111 4.33 -18.32 -3.19
C ARG A 111 5.02 -17.29 -4.07
N ARG A 112 4.34 -16.17 -4.39
CA ARG A 112 4.95 -15.13 -5.23
C ARG A 112 6.11 -14.44 -4.51
N ILE A 113 5.96 -14.10 -3.24
CA ILE A 113 7.02 -13.50 -2.43
C ILE A 113 8.23 -14.44 -2.33
N ASP A 114 8.01 -15.73 -2.08
CA ASP A 114 9.09 -16.71 -1.99
C ASP A 114 9.77 -16.96 -3.35
N GLU A 115 9.02 -16.88 -4.44
CA GLU A 115 9.58 -16.94 -5.81
C GLU A 115 10.52 -15.77 -6.08
N VAL A 116 10.08 -14.53 -5.81
CA VAL A 116 10.91 -13.33 -5.99
C VAL A 116 12.15 -13.42 -5.10
N ARG A 117 11.99 -13.74 -3.82
CA ARG A 117 13.12 -13.91 -2.87
C ARG A 117 14.16 -14.92 -3.37
N ARG A 118 13.72 -16.01 -3.98
CA ARG A 118 14.63 -17.04 -4.52
C ARG A 118 15.39 -16.53 -5.74
N ILE A 119 14.76 -15.75 -6.61
CA ILE A 119 15.42 -15.18 -7.80
C ILE A 119 16.47 -14.15 -7.36
N THR A 120 16.17 -13.30 -6.40
CA THR A 120 17.03 -12.19 -5.96
C THR A 120 18.08 -12.58 -4.91
N ALA A 121 18.09 -13.85 -4.44
CA ALA A 121 18.89 -14.31 -3.32
C ALA A 121 20.41 -14.08 -3.47
N HIS A 122 20.92 -13.96 -4.69
CA HIS A 122 22.35 -13.85 -4.99
C HIS A 122 22.73 -12.52 -5.65
N GLY A 123 21.75 -11.60 -5.81
CA GLY A 123 21.98 -10.26 -6.36
C GLY A 123 22.61 -9.29 -5.34
N PRO A 124 23.03 -8.11 -5.81
CA PRO A 124 23.47 -7.04 -4.92
C PRO A 124 22.31 -6.57 -4.06
N ARG A 125 22.59 -6.23 -2.79
CA ARG A 125 21.61 -5.62 -1.90
C ARG A 125 21.68 -4.10 -2.03
N LEU A 126 20.81 -3.54 -2.87
CA LEU A 126 20.69 -2.09 -3.04
C LEU A 126 20.00 -1.46 -1.82
N ARG A 127 20.46 -0.30 -1.41
CA ARG A 127 19.85 0.51 -0.34
C ARG A 127 18.63 1.23 -0.88
N VAL A 128 17.47 0.98 -0.32
CA VAL A 128 16.19 1.44 -0.86
C VAL A 128 15.44 2.29 0.15
N PHE A 129 15.15 3.53 -0.20
CA PHE A 129 14.20 4.35 0.54
C PHE A 129 12.84 4.32 -0.18
N CYS A 130 11.77 4.12 0.57
CA CYS A 130 10.41 4.19 0.05
C CYS A 130 9.58 5.10 0.96
N GLU A 131 8.88 6.07 0.37
CA GLU A 131 8.02 7.00 1.11
C GLU A 131 6.55 6.88 0.72
N GLU A 132 5.66 6.99 1.72
CA GLU A 132 4.21 6.99 1.54
C GLU A 132 3.58 8.38 1.65
N TRP A 133 4.35 9.39 2.11
CA TRP A 133 3.88 10.77 2.27
C TRP A 133 5.04 11.77 2.21
N GLY A 134 4.81 12.90 1.54
CA GLY A 134 5.87 13.85 1.23
C GLY A 134 6.06 15.01 2.22
N LYS A 135 5.01 15.40 3.00
CA LYS A 135 5.09 16.52 3.98
C LYS A 135 4.18 16.24 5.19
N PRO A 136 4.74 15.84 6.36
CA PRO A 136 6.15 15.47 6.55
C PRO A 136 6.55 14.25 5.69
N ILE A 137 7.84 14.03 5.49
CA ILE A 137 8.29 12.80 4.84
C ILE A 137 7.99 11.64 5.80
N ILE A 138 7.21 10.67 5.33
CA ILE A 138 6.89 9.45 6.09
C ILE A 138 7.41 8.27 5.28
N ALA A 139 8.31 7.50 5.89
CA ALA A 139 8.78 6.24 5.32
C ALA A 139 7.64 5.23 5.25
N SER A 140 7.61 4.42 4.19
CA SER A 140 6.55 3.43 3.97
C SER A 140 6.46 2.40 5.09
N GLN A 141 5.32 1.73 5.17
CA GLN A 141 4.96 0.80 6.25
C GLN A 141 5.89 -0.42 6.34
N PRO A 142 5.95 -1.10 7.50
CA PRO A 142 6.82 -2.26 7.67
C PRO A 142 6.62 -3.38 6.64
N TRP A 143 5.38 -3.63 6.19
CA TRP A 143 5.16 -4.62 5.12
C TRP A 143 5.81 -4.24 3.78
N VAL A 144 5.98 -2.92 3.50
CA VAL A 144 6.70 -2.47 2.30
C VAL A 144 8.20 -2.72 2.44
N ALA A 145 8.76 -2.52 3.64
CA ALA A 145 10.14 -2.90 3.93
C ALA A 145 10.35 -4.42 3.72
N GLU A 146 9.41 -5.26 4.18
CA GLU A 146 9.45 -6.72 3.97
C GLU A 146 9.38 -7.09 2.47
N LEU A 147 8.61 -6.35 1.65
CA LEU A 147 8.58 -6.54 0.20
C LEU A 147 9.89 -6.15 -0.47
N ILE A 148 10.49 -5.02 -0.06
CA ILE A 148 11.81 -4.57 -0.55
C ILE A 148 12.88 -5.61 -0.21
N GLU A 149 12.88 -6.14 1.01
CA GLU A 149 13.81 -7.18 1.42
C GLU A 149 13.59 -8.49 0.63
N ALA A 150 12.33 -8.85 0.36
CA ALA A 150 12.01 -10.01 -0.48
C ALA A 150 12.48 -9.82 -1.92
N ALA A 151 12.49 -8.60 -2.43
CA ALA A 151 13.01 -8.24 -3.75
C ALA A 151 14.54 -8.06 -3.78
N GLY A 152 15.26 -8.39 -2.71
CA GLY A 152 16.73 -8.35 -2.63
C GLY A 152 17.29 -6.98 -2.23
N GLY A 153 16.45 -5.99 -1.89
CA GLY A 153 16.88 -4.68 -1.38
C GLY A 153 17.18 -4.68 0.12
N GLU A 154 17.70 -3.56 0.59
CA GLU A 154 17.84 -3.22 2.01
C GLU A 154 17.04 -1.94 2.26
N PHE A 155 15.97 -2.02 3.05
CA PHE A 155 15.18 -0.84 3.39
C PHE A 155 15.99 0.10 4.31
N VAL A 156 16.10 1.38 3.94
CA VAL A 156 16.77 2.40 4.76
C VAL A 156 15.76 3.36 5.38
N GLY A 157 16.02 3.75 6.63
CA GLY A 157 15.10 4.52 7.45
C GLY A 157 14.30 3.64 8.42
N VAL A 158 13.33 4.23 9.12
CA VAL A 158 12.47 3.53 10.09
C VAL A 158 11.07 3.42 9.50
N PRO A 159 10.60 2.21 9.16
CA PRO A 159 9.30 2.03 8.50
C PRO A 159 8.14 2.63 9.29
N GLY A 160 7.23 3.33 8.60
CA GLY A 160 6.06 3.97 9.17
C GLY A 160 6.35 5.21 10.03
N LYS A 161 7.58 5.74 10.00
CA LYS A 161 7.97 6.92 10.79
C LYS A 161 8.28 8.11 9.90
N SER A 162 8.08 9.31 10.45
CA SER A 162 8.56 10.54 9.83
C SER A 162 10.08 10.61 9.86
N THR A 163 10.65 11.21 8.83
CA THR A 163 12.08 11.46 8.66
C THR A 163 12.31 12.82 8.02
N THR A 164 13.54 13.23 7.82
CA THR A 164 13.91 14.46 7.12
C THR A 164 14.63 14.17 5.80
N ALA A 165 14.70 15.17 4.93
CA ALA A 165 15.42 15.05 3.67
C ALA A 165 16.92 14.77 3.89
N GLU A 166 17.49 15.37 4.95
CA GLU A 166 18.89 15.21 5.35
C GLU A 166 19.18 13.80 5.86
N GLU A 167 18.27 13.22 6.66
CA GLU A 167 18.39 11.83 7.15
C GLU A 167 18.33 10.84 6.01
N VAL A 168 17.41 11.04 5.04
CA VAL A 168 17.34 10.20 3.85
C VAL A 168 18.61 10.33 3.01
N ALA A 169 19.12 11.55 2.82
CA ALA A 169 20.37 11.78 2.09
C ALA A 169 21.57 11.13 2.77
N ALA A 170 21.67 11.25 4.10
CA ALA A 170 22.74 10.63 4.90
C ALA A 170 22.69 9.08 4.86
N ALA A 171 21.51 8.50 4.60
CA ALA A 171 21.36 7.07 4.39
C ALA A 171 21.83 6.60 3.01
N GLU A 172 22.22 7.50 2.10
CA GLU A 172 22.76 7.20 0.77
C GLU A 172 21.99 6.11 0.01
N PRO A 173 20.68 6.27 -0.25
CA PRO A 173 19.91 5.27 -0.98
C PRO A 173 20.40 5.13 -2.42
N ASP A 174 20.48 3.89 -2.89
CA ASP A 174 20.74 3.55 -4.30
C ASP A 174 19.49 3.71 -5.15
N VAL A 175 18.30 3.47 -4.53
CA VAL A 175 16.99 3.54 -5.18
C VAL A 175 16.00 4.27 -4.25
N ILE A 176 15.15 5.14 -4.83
CA ILE A 176 14.10 5.84 -4.11
C ILE A 176 12.74 5.52 -4.76
N PHE A 177 11.80 5.05 -3.97
CA PHE A 177 10.39 4.92 -4.36
C PHE A 177 9.54 5.98 -3.68
N ALA A 178 8.60 6.56 -4.43
CA ALA A 178 7.56 7.43 -3.90
C ALA A 178 6.19 6.83 -4.24
N ALA A 179 5.42 6.47 -3.20
CA ALA A 179 4.09 5.90 -3.30
C ALA A 179 3.15 6.70 -2.40
N TRP A 180 2.92 7.99 -2.75
CA TRP A 180 2.16 8.89 -1.88
C TRP A 180 0.68 8.55 -1.88
N CYS A 181 0.11 8.37 -0.70
CA CYS A 181 -1.30 8.04 -0.50
C CYS A 181 -2.22 8.99 -1.27
N GLY A 182 -3.04 8.43 -2.17
CA GLY A 182 -3.98 9.16 -3.01
C GLY A 182 -3.37 9.89 -4.22
N ALA A 183 -2.07 9.76 -4.46
CA ALA A 183 -1.42 10.39 -5.60
C ALA A 183 -1.43 9.55 -6.88
N GLY A 184 -1.57 8.23 -6.77
CA GLY A 184 -1.43 7.31 -7.88
C GLY A 184 -0.04 7.43 -8.52
N ASP A 185 0.00 7.66 -9.82
CA ASP A 185 1.23 7.85 -10.60
C ASP A 185 1.68 9.33 -10.72
N ARG A 186 0.99 10.26 -10.03
CA ARG A 186 1.17 11.71 -10.18
C ARG A 186 2.18 12.33 -9.22
N VAL A 187 2.96 11.53 -8.50
CA VAL A 187 4.00 12.04 -7.59
C VAL A 187 5.02 12.85 -8.40
N PRO A 188 5.27 14.13 -8.07
CA PRO A 188 6.14 15.02 -8.85
C PRO A 188 7.61 14.77 -8.51
N LEU A 189 8.22 13.71 -9.06
CA LEU A 189 9.55 13.21 -8.70
C LEU A 189 10.65 14.29 -8.85
N GLN A 190 10.61 15.06 -9.95
CA GLN A 190 11.60 16.11 -10.18
C GLN A 190 11.52 17.21 -9.12
N LYS A 191 10.29 17.64 -8.74
CA LYS A 191 10.09 18.64 -7.68
C LYS A 191 10.57 18.16 -6.31
N ILE A 192 10.42 16.86 -6.03
CA ILE A 192 10.94 16.24 -4.81
C ILE A 192 12.46 16.40 -4.77
N VAL A 193 13.15 16.04 -5.84
CA VAL A 193 14.61 16.14 -5.95
C VAL A 193 15.08 17.57 -5.73
N GLU A 194 14.44 18.54 -6.40
CA GLU A 194 14.80 19.97 -6.32
C GLU A 194 14.55 20.55 -4.93
N GLN A 195 13.36 20.34 -4.36
CA GLN A 195 12.97 20.89 -3.07
C GLN A 195 13.77 20.35 -1.88
N ARG A 196 14.34 19.14 -2.04
CA ARG A 196 15.11 18.47 -1.00
C ARG A 196 16.62 18.53 -1.20
N ASN A 197 17.08 19.20 -2.27
CA ASN A 197 18.49 19.31 -2.65
C ASN A 197 19.16 17.94 -2.85
N TRP A 198 18.44 16.99 -3.48
CA TRP A 198 18.90 15.62 -3.69
C TRP A 198 19.63 15.37 -5.01
N GLN A 199 19.96 16.45 -5.77
CA GLN A 199 20.56 16.34 -7.11
C GLN A 199 21.89 15.56 -7.13
N GLN A 200 22.58 15.48 -5.97
CA GLN A 200 23.85 14.79 -5.85
C GLN A 200 23.75 13.35 -5.32
N LEU A 201 22.55 12.90 -4.94
CA LEU A 201 22.37 11.52 -4.50
C LEU A 201 22.62 10.54 -5.65
N SER A 202 23.23 9.38 -5.34
CA SER A 202 23.52 8.36 -6.35
C SER A 202 22.23 7.87 -7.02
N ALA A 203 21.14 7.72 -6.27
CA ALA A 203 19.83 7.38 -6.81
C ALA A 203 19.36 8.38 -7.87
N VAL A 204 19.61 9.68 -7.70
CA VAL A 204 19.23 10.74 -8.65
C VAL A 204 20.14 10.71 -9.86
N CYS A 205 21.47 10.70 -9.65
CA CYS A 205 22.46 10.67 -10.72
C CYS A 205 22.26 9.47 -11.66
N ASN A 206 21.89 8.33 -11.10
CA ASN A 206 21.63 7.07 -11.82
C ASN A 206 20.17 6.93 -12.28
N ARG A 207 19.32 7.95 -12.08
CA ARG A 207 17.88 7.93 -12.39
C ARG A 207 17.10 6.80 -11.69
N GLN A 208 17.55 6.34 -10.54
CA GLN A 208 16.93 5.28 -9.75
C GLN A 208 15.87 5.86 -8.79
N ILE A 209 15.01 6.72 -9.32
CA ILE A 209 13.84 7.27 -8.61
C ILE A 209 12.59 6.89 -9.36
N PHE A 210 11.64 6.32 -8.64
CA PHE A 210 10.41 5.79 -9.21
C PHE A 210 9.19 6.26 -8.42
N CYS A 211 8.10 6.50 -9.13
CA CYS A 211 6.75 6.55 -8.56
C CYS A 211 6.11 5.16 -8.73
N ILE A 212 5.63 4.57 -7.65
CA ILE A 212 4.78 3.37 -7.68
C ILE A 212 3.38 3.81 -7.28
N ASN A 213 2.35 3.36 -8.01
CA ASN A 213 0.96 3.62 -7.63
C ASN A 213 0.73 3.19 -6.19
N ASP A 214 0.26 4.11 -5.37
CA ASP A 214 0.12 3.93 -3.93
C ASP A 214 -0.79 2.75 -3.55
N GLU A 215 -1.79 2.44 -4.35
CA GLU A 215 -2.64 1.26 -4.15
C GLU A 215 -1.87 -0.07 -4.12
N LEU A 216 -0.70 -0.13 -4.79
CA LEU A 216 0.15 -1.30 -4.86
C LEU A 216 1.04 -1.49 -3.63
N LEU A 217 1.25 -0.44 -2.82
CA LEU A 217 2.09 -0.48 -1.62
C LEU A 217 1.34 -0.13 -0.33
N ASN A 218 0.31 0.75 -0.41
CA ASN A 218 -0.36 1.28 0.77
C ASN A 218 -1.73 0.62 1.03
N THR A 219 -2.15 -0.31 0.17
CA THR A 219 -3.38 -1.10 0.39
C THR A 219 -2.99 -2.49 0.92
N PRO A 220 -3.24 -2.81 2.20
CA PRO A 220 -2.85 -4.09 2.81
C PRO A 220 -3.77 -5.23 2.31
N ALA A 221 -3.53 -5.69 1.10
CA ALA A 221 -4.28 -6.73 0.40
C ALA A 221 -3.40 -7.43 -0.65
N SER A 222 -3.98 -8.27 -1.50
CA SER A 222 -3.25 -8.98 -2.57
C SER A 222 -2.68 -8.06 -3.65
N SER A 223 -3.12 -6.78 -3.73
CA SER A 223 -2.53 -5.75 -4.59
C SER A 223 -1.04 -5.52 -4.33
N LEU A 224 -0.55 -5.83 -3.12
CA LEU A 224 0.87 -5.77 -2.76
C LEU A 224 1.76 -6.65 -3.66
N LEU A 225 1.22 -7.66 -4.33
CA LEU A 225 1.98 -8.44 -5.31
C LEU A 225 2.38 -7.60 -6.52
N GLY A 226 1.53 -6.68 -6.98
CA GLY A 226 1.89 -5.72 -8.01
C GLY A 226 2.99 -4.75 -7.56
N GLY A 227 2.97 -4.36 -6.28
CA GLY A 227 4.03 -3.56 -5.67
C GLY A 227 5.35 -4.33 -5.58
N LEU A 228 5.30 -5.60 -5.17
CA LEU A 228 6.48 -6.48 -5.16
C LEU A 228 7.10 -6.61 -6.56
N ASP A 229 6.27 -6.84 -7.58
CA ASP A 229 6.73 -6.96 -8.97
C ASP A 229 7.37 -5.65 -9.46
N ALA A 230 6.82 -4.49 -9.06
CA ALA A 230 7.37 -3.18 -9.39
C ALA A 230 8.73 -2.94 -8.71
N ILE A 231 8.85 -3.29 -7.44
CA ILE A 231 10.10 -3.20 -6.69
C ILE A 231 11.13 -4.16 -7.30
N ALA A 232 10.77 -5.42 -7.53
CA ALA A 232 11.67 -6.43 -8.08
C ALA A 232 12.21 -6.01 -9.46
N TRP A 233 11.35 -5.50 -10.35
CA TRP A 233 11.80 -4.98 -11.63
C TRP A 233 12.75 -3.78 -11.49
N ALA A 234 12.47 -2.84 -10.60
CA ALA A 234 13.32 -1.67 -10.43
C ALA A 234 14.72 -2.02 -9.86
N LEU A 235 14.81 -3.07 -9.04
CA LEU A 235 16.07 -3.53 -8.45
C LEU A 235 16.84 -4.49 -9.36
N ASP A 236 16.15 -5.26 -10.19
CA ASP A 236 16.74 -6.31 -11.04
C ASP A 236 15.98 -6.43 -12.38
N PRO A 237 16.12 -5.44 -13.29
CA PRO A 237 15.39 -5.40 -14.55
C PRO A 237 15.79 -6.52 -15.53
N ASP A 238 16.89 -7.22 -15.28
CA ASP A 238 17.35 -8.32 -16.15
C ASP A 238 16.55 -9.61 -15.88
N HIS A 239 16.00 -9.79 -14.67
CA HIS A 239 15.25 -10.98 -14.28
C HIS A 239 13.74 -10.76 -14.14
N PHE A 240 13.28 -9.51 -14.16
CA PHE A 240 11.86 -9.18 -14.01
C PHE A 240 11.36 -8.28 -15.13
N GLU A 241 10.15 -8.53 -15.60
CA GLU A 241 9.49 -7.69 -16.57
C GLU A 241 8.94 -6.42 -15.90
N ARG A 242 8.95 -5.30 -16.63
CA ARG A 242 8.38 -4.04 -16.15
C ARG A 242 6.86 -4.17 -15.99
N PRO A 243 6.31 -4.08 -14.77
CA PRO A 243 4.87 -4.15 -14.57
C PRO A 243 4.20 -2.80 -14.85
N ARG A 244 2.86 -2.79 -14.82
CA ARG A 244 2.09 -1.55 -14.78
C ARG A 244 2.17 -0.92 -13.39
N GLY A 245 1.91 0.40 -13.32
CA GLY A 245 1.84 1.10 -12.03
C GLY A 245 3.19 1.54 -11.46
N ILE A 246 4.25 1.49 -12.27
CA ILE A 246 5.55 2.08 -11.93
C ILE A 246 6.02 3.04 -13.02
N ARG A 247 6.48 4.23 -12.61
CA ARG A 247 7.04 5.27 -13.46
C ARG A 247 8.41 5.69 -12.92
N GLN A 248 9.41 5.69 -13.79
CA GLN A 248 10.74 6.22 -13.49
C GLN A 248 10.77 7.74 -13.68
N ILE A 249 11.62 8.43 -12.94
CA ILE A 249 11.85 9.88 -13.10
C ILE A 249 12.23 10.19 -14.55
N ASP A 250 11.52 11.14 -15.15
CA ASP A 250 11.82 11.69 -16.48
C ASP A 250 11.84 13.21 -16.39
N PRO A 251 13.03 13.86 -16.51
CA PRO A 251 13.13 15.32 -16.43
C PRO A 251 12.26 16.06 -17.47
N ALA A 252 11.85 15.41 -18.54
CA ALA A 252 11.00 16.00 -19.58
C ALA A 252 9.49 15.98 -19.21
N LEU A 253 9.07 15.06 -18.33
CA LEU A 253 7.67 14.89 -17.94
C LEU A 253 7.36 15.43 -16.53
N ASP A 254 8.37 15.57 -15.69
CA ASP A 254 8.24 15.94 -14.29
C ASP A 254 8.53 17.44 -14.02
N SER A 255 8.70 18.26 -15.07
CA SER A 255 8.98 19.72 -15.02
C SER A 255 7.72 20.57 -14.75
#